data_4fbb125cad42aad7281f148dde99b562
#
_entry.id   4fbb125cad42aad7281f148dde99b562
#
_cell.length_a   1.000
_cell.length_b   1.000
_cell.length_c   1.000
_cell.angle_alpha   90.00
_cell.angle_beta   90.00
_cell.angle_gamma   90.00
#
_symmetry.space_group_name_H-M   'P 1'
#
loop_
_entity.id
_entity.type
_entity.pdbx_description
1 polymer ?
#
loop_
_entity_poly.entity_id
_entity_poly.type
_entity_poly.pdbx_seq_one_letter_code
_entity_poly.pdbx_strand_id
1 'polypeptide(L)'
;TDAQAQMLGPNYTRMVLNLNLPEEGDETFAFLKTLHSIVDPYYGEDNVYLVGNSTSDYDQSVSFARDNLIISVLSVVFVILVLVFTFMSVGLPILLILVIQGSIWINFTFPTVMHTNIFFMSYLIVTSIQMGANIDYAIVISTWYSDLKRQMTPREALIKALDLSF
;
A
#
# COMPACT_ATOMS: atom_id res chain seq x y z
N THR A 1 39.40 -7.89 -25.81
CA THR A 1 39.30 -8.64 -24.53
C THR A 1 37.84 -9.03 -24.32
N ASP A 2 37.58 -10.18 -23.70
CA ASP A 2 36.21 -10.68 -23.44
C ASP A 2 35.32 -9.66 -22.70
N ALA A 3 35.91 -8.85 -21.84
CA ALA A 3 35.20 -7.77 -21.15
C ALA A 3 34.70 -6.67 -22.12
N GLN A 4 35.46 -6.33 -23.15
CA GLN A 4 34.99 -5.35 -24.15
C GLN A 4 33.87 -5.92 -25.02
N ALA A 5 33.91 -7.21 -25.35
CA ALA A 5 32.88 -7.85 -26.12
C ALA A 5 31.52 -7.97 -25.33
N GLN A 6 31.59 -7.99 -24.00
CA GLN A 6 30.39 -7.97 -23.14
C GLN A 6 29.81 -6.57 -22.94
N MET A 7 30.64 -5.53 -23.11
CA MET A 7 30.23 -4.14 -22.89
C MET A 7 29.77 -3.42 -24.15
N LEU A 8 30.29 -3.84 -25.33
CA LEU A 8 30.02 -3.21 -26.62
C LEU A 8 29.27 -4.15 -27.53
N GLY A 9 27.99 -3.90 -27.73
CA GLY A 9 27.17 -4.60 -28.72
C GLY A 9 27.05 -3.82 -30.02
N PRO A 10 26.46 -4.40 -31.08
CA PRO A 10 26.30 -3.74 -32.37
C PRO A 10 25.38 -2.50 -32.33
N ASN A 11 24.40 -2.50 -31.42
CA ASN A 11 23.40 -1.44 -31.29
C ASN A 11 23.38 -0.77 -29.90
N TYR A 12 23.99 -1.39 -28.89
CA TYR A 12 23.94 -0.89 -27.50
C TYR A 12 25.31 -1.00 -26.84
N THR A 13 25.61 -0.01 -26.01
CA THR A 13 26.77 -0.03 -25.13
C THR A 13 26.29 -0.19 -23.70
N ARG A 14 26.91 -1.09 -22.94
CA ARG A 14 26.58 -1.32 -21.52
C ARG A 14 27.61 -0.61 -20.63
N MET A 15 27.12 0.10 -19.64
CA MET A 15 27.93 0.67 -18.56
C MET A 15 27.49 0.02 -17.24
N VAL A 16 28.43 -0.42 -16.42
CA VAL A 16 28.12 -1.00 -15.10
C VAL A 16 28.54 0.00 -14.04
N LEU A 17 27.56 0.41 -13.22
CA LEU A 17 27.78 1.29 -12.08
C LEU A 17 27.61 0.46 -10.80
N ASN A 18 28.68 0.36 -10.02
CA ASN A 18 28.60 -0.25 -8.68
C ASN A 18 28.43 0.85 -7.65
N LEU A 19 27.31 0.80 -6.93
CA LEU A 19 26.96 1.77 -5.93
C LEU A 19 27.22 1.19 -4.53
N ASN A 20 27.80 2.00 -3.65
CA ASN A 20 27.93 1.65 -2.23
C ASN A 20 26.76 2.26 -1.44
N LEU A 21 25.54 1.98 -1.91
CA LEU A 21 24.28 2.42 -1.33
C LEU A 21 23.42 1.19 -1.06
N PRO A 22 22.47 1.25 -0.12
CA PRO A 22 21.49 0.17 0.07
C PRO A 22 20.66 -0.03 -1.21
N GLU A 23 20.15 -1.23 -1.44
CA GLU A 23 19.33 -1.53 -2.64
C GLU A 23 18.08 -0.65 -2.69
N GLU A 24 17.51 -0.33 -1.53
CA GLU A 24 16.31 0.52 -1.37
C GLU A 24 16.57 1.66 -0.39
N GLY A 25 15.87 2.78 -0.58
CA GLY A 25 15.88 3.91 0.33
C GLY A 25 15.98 5.25 -0.39
N ASP A 26 15.73 6.32 0.38
CA ASP A 26 15.66 7.68 -0.15
C ASP A 26 16.96 8.13 -0.84
N GLU A 27 18.11 7.69 -0.32
CA GLU A 27 19.43 8.04 -0.89
C GLU A 27 19.62 7.40 -2.27
N THR A 28 19.29 6.12 -2.40
CA THR A 28 19.38 5.39 -3.67
C THR A 28 18.40 5.91 -4.71
N PHE A 29 17.19 6.22 -4.30
CA PHE A 29 16.16 6.77 -5.17
C PHE A 29 16.50 8.21 -5.61
N ALA A 30 17.05 9.03 -4.72
CA ALA A 30 17.54 10.36 -5.07
C ALA A 30 18.72 10.30 -6.07
N PHE A 31 19.61 9.34 -5.89
CA PHE A 31 20.70 9.10 -6.84
C PHE A 31 20.18 8.68 -8.22
N LEU A 32 19.25 7.73 -8.30
CA LEU A 32 18.66 7.28 -9.57
C LEU A 32 17.91 8.40 -10.28
N LYS A 33 17.15 9.22 -9.55
CA LYS A 33 16.51 10.41 -10.10
C LYS A 33 17.51 11.41 -10.66
N THR A 34 18.62 11.62 -9.98
CA THR A 34 19.70 12.49 -10.45
C THR A 34 20.36 11.91 -11.69
N LEU A 35 20.59 10.59 -11.73
CA LEU A 35 21.16 9.90 -12.87
C LEU A 35 20.28 10.07 -14.12
N HIS A 36 18.96 9.86 -14.01
CA HIS A 36 18.01 10.14 -15.09
C HIS A 36 18.10 11.59 -15.57
N SER A 37 18.10 12.55 -14.64
CA SER A 37 18.18 13.97 -14.99
C SER A 37 19.46 14.37 -15.74
N ILE A 38 20.54 13.61 -15.56
CA ILE A 38 21.84 13.83 -16.25
C ILE A 38 21.83 13.15 -17.61
N VAL A 39 21.32 11.93 -17.71
CA VAL A 39 21.48 11.07 -18.88
C VAL A 39 20.42 11.35 -19.95
N ASP A 40 19.16 11.55 -19.54
CA ASP A 40 18.02 11.74 -20.45
C ASP A 40 18.19 12.93 -21.42
N PRO A 41 18.73 14.11 -21.02
CA PRO A 41 18.96 15.21 -21.93
C PRO A 41 19.99 14.93 -23.03
N TYR A 42 20.95 14.01 -22.80
CA TYR A 42 22.01 13.71 -23.77
C TYR A 42 21.63 12.62 -24.76
N TYR A 43 20.87 11.61 -24.31
CA TYR A 43 20.60 10.41 -25.12
C TYR A 43 19.12 10.29 -25.50
N GLY A 44 18.21 11.01 -24.78
CA GLY A 44 16.78 10.84 -24.90
C GLY A 44 16.25 9.67 -24.04
N GLU A 45 15.08 9.83 -23.47
CA GLU A 45 14.45 8.84 -22.56
C GLU A 45 14.30 7.45 -23.21
N ASP A 46 14.01 7.40 -24.52
CA ASP A 46 13.78 6.14 -25.26
C ASP A 46 15.07 5.39 -25.62
N ASN A 47 16.25 6.00 -25.46
CA ASN A 47 17.52 5.43 -25.88
C ASN A 47 18.41 4.95 -24.71
N VAL A 48 17.98 5.19 -23.48
CA VAL A 48 18.72 4.81 -22.27
C VAL A 48 17.87 3.92 -21.40
N TYR A 49 18.40 2.76 -21.09
CA TYR A 49 17.76 1.79 -20.20
C TYR A 49 18.62 1.61 -18.97
N LEU A 50 18.12 2.08 -17.83
CA LEU A 50 18.71 1.79 -16.53
C LEU A 50 18.14 0.46 -16.04
N VAL A 51 19.00 -0.51 -15.81
CA VAL A 51 18.61 -1.87 -15.41
C VAL A 51 19.35 -2.27 -14.14
N GLY A 52 18.61 -2.72 -13.16
CA GLY A 52 19.16 -3.17 -11.87
C GLY A 52 18.04 -3.38 -10.84
N ASN A 53 18.35 -4.04 -9.73
CA ASN A 53 17.37 -4.24 -8.66
C ASN A 53 16.85 -2.89 -8.14
N SER A 54 17.75 -2.01 -7.75
CA SER A 54 17.40 -0.67 -7.24
C SER A 54 16.63 0.18 -8.24
N THR A 55 16.88 0.02 -9.54
CA THR A 55 16.14 0.73 -10.60
C THR A 55 14.71 0.20 -10.70
N SER A 56 14.56 -1.13 -10.67
CA SER A 56 13.25 -1.79 -10.68
C SER A 56 12.41 -1.36 -9.47
N ASP A 57 13.03 -1.28 -8.29
CA ASP A 57 12.37 -0.86 -7.06
C ASP A 57 11.98 0.62 -7.11
N TYR A 58 12.82 1.47 -7.69
CA TYR A 58 12.52 2.88 -7.92
C TYR A 58 11.34 3.06 -8.87
N ASP A 59 11.35 2.43 -10.03
CA ASP A 59 10.27 2.52 -11.03
C ASP A 59 8.95 2.00 -10.46
N GLN A 60 9.00 0.89 -9.71
CA GLN A 60 7.85 0.38 -9.00
C GLN A 60 7.36 1.38 -7.94
N SER A 61 8.25 1.97 -7.15
CA SER A 61 7.85 2.92 -6.10
C SER A 61 7.15 4.16 -6.65
N VAL A 62 7.62 4.68 -7.78
CA VAL A 62 7.03 5.85 -8.46
C VAL A 62 5.65 5.53 -9.04
N SER A 63 5.51 4.42 -9.75
CA SER A 63 4.22 3.96 -10.29
C SER A 63 3.25 3.61 -9.18
N PHE A 64 3.77 2.99 -8.13
CA PHE A 64 3.01 2.49 -7.02
C PHE A 64 2.36 3.57 -6.15
N ALA A 65 3.02 4.70 -5.93
CA ALA A 65 2.47 5.79 -5.12
C ALA A 65 1.12 6.29 -5.69
N ARG A 66 1.02 6.37 -7.01
CA ARG A 66 -0.21 6.76 -7.71
C ARG A 66 -1.26 5.66 -7.69
N ASP A 67 -0.85 4.43 -8.00
CA ASP A 67 -1.75 3.28 -8.08
C ASP A 67 -2.32 2.92 -6.71
N ASN A 68 -1.49 2.99 -5.66
CA ASN A 68 -1.91 2.75 -4.28
C ASN A 68 -3.02 3.71 -3.83
N LEU A 69 -2.96 4.99 -4.21
CA LEU A 69 -4.01 5.95 -3.89
C LEU A 69 -5.32 5.55 -4.58
N ILE A 70 -5.26 5.20 -5.86
CA ILE A 70 -6.44 4.78 -6.64
C ILE A 70 -7.04 3.51 -6.05
N ILE A 71 -6.21 2.50 -5.77
CA ILE A 71 -6.65 1.23 -5.19
C ILE A 71 -7.25 1.43 -3.80
N SER A 72 -6.63 2.26 -2.96
CA SER A 72 -7.13 2.56 -1.61
C SER A 72 -8.49 3.26 -1.65
N VAL A 73 -8.65 4.28 -2.48
CA VAL A 73 -9.93 4.99 -2.65
C VAL A 73 -10.99 4.03 -3.19
N LEU A 74 -10.66 3.26 -4.21
CA LEU A 74 -11.58 2.31 -4.84
C LEU A 74 -12.02 1.23 -3.83
N SER A 75 -11.09 0.70 -3.04
CA SER A 75 -11.37 -0.28 -1.99
C SER A 75 -12.32 0.28 -0.93
N VAL A 76 -12.07 1.49 -0.44
CA VAL A 76 -12.96 2.17 0.52
C VAL A 76 -14.36 2.36 -0.07
N VAL A 77 -14.46 2.80 -1.31
CA VAL A 77 -15.76 2.98 -2.00
C VAL A 77 -16.52 1.66 -2.13
N PHE A 78 -15.86 0.59 -2.56
CA PHE A 78 -16.48 -0.74 -2.65
C PHE A 78 -16.95 -1.25 -1.30
N VAL A 79 -16.14 -1.07 -0.26
CA VAL A 79 -16.51 -1.46 1.10
C VAL A 79 -17.72 -0.67 1.59
N ILE A 80 -17.76 0.64 1.37
CA ILE A 80 -18.94 1.47 1.70
C ILE A 80 -20.17 0.92 1.00
N LEU A 81 -20.09 0.63 -0.29
CA LEU A 81 -21.18 0.08 -1.07
C LEU A 81 -21.71 -1.23 -0.45
N VAL A 82 -20.82 -2.19 -0.20
CA VAL A 82 -21.18 -3.49 0.39
C VAL A 82 -21.85 -3.31 1.76
N LEU A 83 -21.28 -2.47 2.63
CA LEU A 83 -21.83 -2.23 3.97
C LEU A 83 -23.17 -1.50 3.92
N VAL A 84 -23.35 -0.52 3.05
CA VAL A 84 -24.64 0.18 2.88
C VAL A 84 -25.73 -0.78 2.41
N PHE A 85 -25.40 -1.67 1.45
CA PHE A 85 -26.32 -2.72 1.00
C PHE A 85 -26.66 -3.71 2.13
N THR A 86 -25.67 -4.09 2.94
CA THR A 86 -25.85 -5.06 4.04
C THR A 86 -26.71 -4.48 5.16
N PHE A 87 -26.44 -3.25 5.58
CA PHE A 87 -27.11 -2.65 6.75
C PHE A 87 -28.33 -1.80 6.41
N MET A 88 -28.59 -1.54 5.14
CA MET A 88 -29.65 -0.61 4.68
C MET A 88 -29.63 0.72 5.45
N SER A 89 -28.47 1.15 5.89
CA SER A 89 -28.21 2.34 6.69
C SER A 89 -26.86 2.91 6.33
N VAL A 90 -26.71 4.22 6.36
CA VAL A 90 -25.44 4.90 5.99
C VAL A 90 -24.57 5.19 7.22
N GLY A 91 -25.16 5.40 8.38
CA GLY A 91 -24.43 5.84 9.57
C GLY A 91 -23.47 4.80 10.12
N LEU A 92 -23.89 3.55 10.21
CA LEU A 92 -23.10 2.44 10.74
C LEU A 92 -21.88 2.11 9.84
N PRO A 93 -22.04 1.99 8.52
CA PRO A 93 -20.91 1.82 7.60
C PRO A 93 -19.84 2.90 7.70
N ILE A 94 -20.22 4.16 7.74
CA ILE A 94 -19.27 5.27 7.85
C ILE A 94 -18.45 5.16 9.14
N LEU A 95 -19.09 4.87 10.26
CA LEU A 95 -18.43 4.72 11.55
C LEU A 95 -17.45 3.56 11.53
N LEU A 96 -17.83 2.40 10.98
CA LEU A 96 -16.96 1.22 10.86
C LEU A 96 -15.71 1.52 10.02
N ILE A 97 -15.89 2.17 8.87
CA ILE A 97 -14.76 2.51 7.99
C ILE A 97 -13.83 3.51 8.68
N LEU A 98 -14.36 4.53 9.38
CA LEU A 98 -13.54 5.46 10.14
C LEU A 98 -12.68 4.75 11.19
N VAL A 99 -13.23 3.78 11.90
CA VAL A 99 -12.50 3.00 12.90
C VAL A 99 -11.42 2.13 12.25
N ILE A 100 -11.76 1.42 11.16
CA ILE A 100 -10.82 0.57 10.44
C ILE A 100 -9.69 1.41 9.83
N GLN A 101 -10.01 2.50 9.16
CA GLN A 101 -9.03 3.39 8.54
C GLN A 101 -8.14 4.07 9.59
N GLY A 102 -8.72 4.50 10.71
CA GLY A 102 -7.98 5.03 11.85
C GLY A 102 -6.99 4.01 12.44
N SER A 103 -7.40 2.75 12.58
CA SER A 103 -6.54 1.66 13.02
C SER A 103 -5.35 1.42 12.07
N ILE A 104 -5.60 1.47 10.77
CA ILE A 104 -4.54 1.36 9.74
C ILE A 104 -3.53 2.50 9.88
N TRP A 105 -4.00 3.74 10.02
CA TRP A 105 -3.11 4.89 10.19
C TRP A 105 -2.28 4.83 11.47
N ILE A 106 -2.89 4.40 12.58
CA ILE A 106 -2.17 4.20 13.84
C ILE A 106 -1.08 3.15 13.66
N ASN A 107 -1.38 2.04 12.98
CA ASN A 107 -0.39 0.98 12.72
C ASN A 107 0.82 1.51 11.95
N PHE A 108 0.62 2.34 10.92
CA PHE A 108 1.72 2.92 10.15
C PHE A 108 2.41 4.12 10.80
N THR A 109 1.87 4.66 11.88
CA THR A 109 2.55 5.68 12.67
C THR A 109 3.77 5.09 13.40
N PHE A 110 3.72 3.83 13.83
CA PHE A 110 4.83 3.17 14.54
C PHE A 110 6.15 3.16 13.78
N PRO A 111 6.22 2.64 12.55
CA PRO A 111 7.44 2.64 11.75
C PRO A 111 7.98 4.04 11.47
N THR A 112 7.06 5.00 11.23
CA THR A 112 7.43 6.40 11.00
C THR A 112 8.10 7.02 12.23
N VAL A 113 7.58 6.76 13.42
CA VAL A 113 8.17 7.25 14.69
C VAL A 113 9.48 6.55 15.01
N MET A 114 9.61 5.27 14.67
CA MET A 114 10.82 4.47 14.90
C MET A 114 11.89 4.71 13.83
N HIS A 115 11.63 5.55 12.83
CA HIS A 115 12.51 5.78 11.67
C HIS A 115 12.97 4.48 10.98
N THR A 116 12.10 3.48 10.93
CA THR A 116 12.35 2.23 10.24
C THR A 116 11.77 2.30 8.83
N ASN A 117 12.61 2.02 7.83
CA ASN A 117 12.16 1.93 6.45
C ASN A 117 11.32 0.65 6.29
N ILE A 118 10.11 0.83 5.78
CA ILE A 118 9.24 -0.29 5.40
C ILE A 118 9.28 -0.39 3.88
N PHE A 119 9.51 -1.59 3.39
CA PHE A 119 9.37 -1.89 1.98
C PHE A 119 7.95 -1.54 1.50
N PHE A 120 7.85 -0.77 0.42
CA PHE A 120 6.57 -0.22 -0.05
C PHE A 120 5.49 -1.29 -0.31
N MET A 121 5.89 -2.48 -0.79
CA MET A 121 4.97 -3.59 -1.02
C MET A 121 4.39 -4.14 0.30
N SER A 122 5.15 -4.11 1.39
CA SER A 122 4.66 -4.49 2.73
C SER A 122 3.52 -3.59 3.20
N TYR A 123 3.59 -2.29 2.88
CA TYR A 123 2.51 -1.35 3.16
C TYR A 123 1.19 -1.77 2.51
N LEU A 124 1.21 -2.16 1.23
CA LEU A 124 0.02 -2.64 0.52
C LEU A 124 -0.55 -3.91 1.11
N ILE A 125 0.33 -4.89 1.32
CA ILE A 125 -0.08 -6.21 1.81
C ILE A 125 -0.75 -6.05 3.17
N VAL A 126 -0.12 -5.31 4.09
CA VAL A 126 -0.67 -5.07 5.43
C VAL A 126 -1.99 -4.30 5.38
N THR A 127 -2.07 -3.24 4.57
CA THR A 127 -3.30 -2.45 4.41
C THR A 127 -4.45 -3.30 3.87
N SER A 128 -4.19 -4.10 2.83
CA SER A 128 -5.20 -4.94 2.21
C SER A 128 -5.71 -6.04 3.14
N ILE A 129 -4.79 -6.72 3.85
CA ILE A 129 -5.16 -7.76 4.82
C ILE A 129 -5.92 -7.15 6.00
N GLN A 130 -5.42 -6.05 6.56
CA GLN A 130 -6.04 -5.40 7.72
C GLN A 130 -7.43 -4.87 7.38
N MET A 131 -7.61 -4.31 6.18
CA MET A 131 -8.91 -3.85 5.72
C MET A 131 -9.88 -5.03 5.53
N GLY A 132 -9.47 -6.08 4.83
CA GLY A 132 -10.31 -7.25 4.55
C GLY A 132 -10.72 -7.98 5.83
N ALA A 133 -9.78 -8.36 6.67
CA ALA A 133 -10.06 -9.10 7.90
C ALA A 133 -10.93 -8.31 8.91
N ASN A 134 -10.65 -7.02 9.08
CA ASN A 134 -11.41 -6.21 10.03
C ASN A 134 -12.86 -5.98 9.59
N ILE A 135 -13.12 -5.92 8.29
CA ILE A 135 -14.48 -5.74 7.76
C ILE A 135 -15.36 -6.93 8.06
N ASP A 136 -14.86 -8.15 7.88
CA ASP A 136 -15.64 -9.36 8.13
C ASP A 136 -16.10 -9.42 9.59
N TYR A 137 -15.21 -9.18 10.54
CA TYR A 137 -15.57 -9.09 11.96
C TYR A 137 -16.54 -7.93 12.25
N ALA A 138 -16.31 -6.78 11.64
CA ALA A 138 -17.18 -5.62 11.82
C ALA A 138 -18.60 -5.89 11.32
N ILE A 139 -18.76 -6.58 10.19
CA ILE A 139 -20.07 -6.99 9.66
C ILE A 139 -20.77 -7.93 10.64
N VAL A 140 -20.10 -8.98 11.11
CA VAL A 140 -20.69 -9.98 12.01
C VAL A 140 -21.15 -9.34 13.30
N ILE A 141 -20.28 -8.59 13.99
CA ILE A 141 -20.61 -7.92 15.26
C ILE A 141 -21.76 -6.92 15.06
N SER A 142 -21.71 -6.12 14.01
CA SER A 142 -22.71 -5.09 13.76
C SER A 142 -24.06 -5.67 13.37
N THR A 143 -24.09 -6.81 12.68
CA THR A 143 -25.34 -7.52 12.35
C THR A 143 -25.99 -8.03 13.63
N TRP A 144 -25.26 -8.75 14.48
CA TRP A 144 -25.76 -9.21 15.77
C TRP A 144 -26.23 -8.05 16.65
N TYR A 145 -25.45 -6.98 16.71
CA TYR A 145 -25.85 -5.79 17.48
C TYR A 145 -27.14 -5.16 16.95
N SER A 146 -27.28 -5.04 15.63
CA SER A 146 -28.47 -4.45 15.01
C SER A 146 -29.76 -5.24 15.31
N ASP A 147 -29.66 -6.57 15.33
CA ASP A 147 -30.79 -7.45 15.63
C ASP A 147 -31.12 -7.45 17.11
N LEU A 148 -30.13 -7.55 17.96
CA LEU A 148 -30.33 -7.63 19.42
C LEU A 148 -30.78 -6.30 20.02
N LYS A 149 -30.36 -5.17 19.51
CA LYS A 149 -30.73 -3.84 19.99
C LYS A 149 -32.25 -3.55 19.86
N ARG A 150 -32.99 -4.34 19.07
CA ARG A 150 -34.44 -4.25 18.96
C ARG A 150 -35.18 -4.92 20.13
N GLN A 151 -34.46 -5.78 20.87
CA GLN A 151 -35.09 -6.64 21.91
C GLN A 151 -34.54 -6.36 23.30
N MET A 152 -33.41 -5.68 23.43
CA MET A 152 -32.75 -5.42 24.71
C MET A 152 -32.03 -4.06 24.70
N THR A 153 -31.50 -3.69 25.88
CA THR A 153 -30.77 -2.40 25.99
C THR A 153 -29.52 -2.39 25.12
N PRO A 154 -29.06 -1.20 24.61
CA PRO A 154 -27.89 -1.12 23.76
C PRO A 154 -26.63 -1.73 24.36
N ARG A 155 -26.47 -1.66 25.69
CA ARG A 155 -25.33 -2.23 26.41
C ARG A 155 -25.37 -3.76 26.43
N GLU A 156 -26.53 -4.33 26.74
CA GLU A 156 -26.73 -5.79 26.74
C GLU A 156 -26.60 -6.36 25.32
N ALA A 157 -27.16 -5.65 24.32
CA ALA A 157 -27.06 -6.02 22.93
C ALA A 157 -25.59 -6.07 22.46
N LEU A 158 -24.77 -5.10 22.87
CA LEU A 158 -23.34 -5.07 22.51
C LEU A 158 -22.57 -6.23 23.15
N ILE A 159 -22.78 -6.47 24.46
CA ILE A 159 -22.10 -7.57 25.16
C ILE A 159 -22.48 -8.91 24.53
N LYS A 160 -23.75 -9.12 24.23
CA LYS A 160 -24.22 -10.37 23.63
C LYS A 160 -23.80 -10.52 22.17
N ALA A 161 -23.71 -9.44 21.41
CA ALA A 161 -23.19 -9.46 20.05
C ALA A 161 -21.70 -9.85 20.02
N LEU A 162 -20.90 -9.37 20.97
CA LEU A 162 -19.50 -9.77 21.11
C LEU A 162 -19.38 -11.26 21.50
N ASP A 163 -20.17 -11.71 22.46
CA ASP A 163 -20.17 -13.12 22.93
C ASP A 163 -20.59 -14.12 21.82
N LEU A 164 -21.46 -13.69 20.90
CA LEU A 164 -21.89 -14.50 19.76
C LEU A 164 -20.92 -14.45 18.56
N SER A 165 -20.00 -13.48 18.56
CA SER A 165 -19.07 -13.26 17.44
C SER A 165 -17.71 -13.92 17.66
N PHE A 166 -17.39 -14.34 18.86
CA PHE A 166 -16.15 -15.01 19.29
C PHE A 166 -16.47 -16.30 20.02
#